data_91a3d0e41d28d2408cddaeb878968954
#
_entry.id   91a3d0e41d28d2408cddaeb878968954
#
_cell.length_a   1.000
_cell.length_b   1.000
_cell.length_c   1.000
_cell.angle_alpha   90.00
_cell.angle_beta   90.00
_cell.angle_gamma   90.00
#
_symmetry.space_group_name_H-M   'P 1'
#
loop_
_entity.id
_entity.type
_entity.pdbx_description
1 polymer ?
#
loop_
_entity_poly.entity_id
_entity_poly.type
_entity_poly.pdbx_seq_one_letter_code
_entity_poly.pdbx_strand_id
1 'polypeptide(L)'
;MTDEQLAKAERLRAAAGFGNITYRKGYIQATGLVDASCDAVISNGVINLAPDKSEVFREAARLLKAGGRLALADIVTEVPLPDGITGNPTLWAACIGGAMQVGNYVSAIEAAGLRVKSLKDNPQYQFISRNTQGATKKYGVKSVSLVAIKQ
;
A
#
# COMPACT_ATOMS: atom_id res chain seq x y z
N MET A 1 4.35 12.64 2.45
CA MET A 1 5.82 12.84 2.58
C MET A 1 6.05 14.30 2.93
N THR A 2 6.82 14.57 3.99
CA THR A 2 7.22 15.93 4.37
C THR A 2 8.49 16.36 3.61
N ASP A 3 8.80 17.66 3.61
CA ASP A 3 10.01 18.16 2.95
C ASP A 3 11.27 17.64 3.64
N GLU A 4 11.25 17.46 4.96
CA GLU A 4 12.35 16.88 5.73
C GLU A 4 12.61 15.41 5.36
N GLN A 5 11.53 14.62 5.15
CA GLN A 5 11.67 13.23 4.69
C GLN A 5 12.28 13.17 3.28
N LEU A 6 11.85 14.06 2.38
CA LEU A 6 12.40 14.16 1.03
C LEU A 6 13.88 14.55 1.06
N ALA A 7 14.23 15.60 1.81
CA ALA A 7 15.62 16.03 1.98
C ALA A 7 16.52 14.95 2.57
N LYS A 8 16.00 14.17 3.56
CA LYS A 8 16.72 13.02 4.13
C LYS A 8 16.96 11.94 3.07
N ALA A 9 15.92 11.60 2.28
CA ALA A 9 16.03 10.59 1.23
C ALA A 9 17.06 10.97 0.17
N GLU A 10 17.06 12.24 -0.30
CA GLU A 10 18.04 12.75 -1.27
C GLU A 10 19.47 12.70 -0.71
N ARG A 11 19.68 13.08 0.55
CA ARG A 11 20.98 13.00 1.19
C ARG A 11 21.49 11.55 1.29
N LEU A 12 20.62 10.61 1.65
CA LEU A 12 20.98 9.18 1.72
C LEU A 12 21.29 8.61 0.33
N ARG A 13 20.53 8.99 -0.69
CA ARG A 13 20.78 8.62 -2.09
C ARG A 13 22.16 9.07 -2.55
N ALA A 14 22.48 10.36 -2.31
CA ALA A 14 23.75 10.94 -2.69
C ALA A 14 24.93 10.29 -1.95
N ALA A 15 24.80 10.06 -0.64
CA ALA A 15 25.82 9.39 0.16
C ALA A 15 26.07 7.92 -0.28
N ALA A 16 25.03 7.23 -0.77
CA ALA A 16 25.16 5.87 -1.27
C ALA A 16 25.57 5.77 -2.76
N GLY A 17 25.71 6.89 -3.45
CA GLY A 17 26.12 6.93 -4.87
C GLY A 17 25.06 6.45 -5.86
N PHE A 18 23.76 6.39 -5.47
CA PHE A 18 22.70 5.93 -6.36
C PHE A 18 22.28 7.03 -7.35
N GLY A 19 22.69 6.93 -8.62
CA GLY A 19 22.31 7.86 -9.69
C GLY A 19 20.98 7.54 -10.38
N ASN A 20 20.44 6.35 -10.17
CA ASN A 20 19.24 5.84 -10.83
C ASN A 20 17.94 5.99 -9.99
N ILE A 21 17.98 6.72 -8.89
CA ILE A 21 16.83 6.99 -8.02
C ILE A 21 16.42 8.46 -8.16
N THR A 22 15.12 8.68 -8.35
CA THR A 22 14.52 10.03 -8.34
C THR A 22 13.39 10.05 -7.32
N TYR A 23 13.43 11.00 -6.37
CA TYR A 23 12.35 11.22 -5.43
C TYR A 23 11.44 12.34 -5.93
N ARG A 24 10.13 12.15 -5.73
CA ARG A 24 9.11 13.16 -6.06
C ARG A 24 8.14 13.32 -4.90
N LYS A 25 7.82 14.56 -4.56
CA LYS A 25 6.72 14.86 -3.62
C LYS A 25 5.41 14.84 -4.39
N GLY A 26 4.41 14.10 -3.88
CA GLY A 26 3.10 13.97 -4.53
C GLY A 26 2.17 13.08 -3.74
N TYR A 27 0.96 12.92 -4.26
CA TYR A 27 -0.03 12.00 -3.73
C TYR A 27 0.05 10.67 -4.49
N ILE A 28 -0.09 9.55 -3.77
CA ILE A 28 0.02 8.20 -4.37
C ILE A 28 -1.15 7.87 -5.31
N GLN A 29 -2.28 8.55 -5.17
CA GLN A 29 -3.44 8.44 -6.06
C GLN A 29 -3.39 9.38 -7.27
N ALA A 30 -2.39 10.28 -7.35
CA ALA A 30 -2.23 11.24 -8.44
C ALA A 30 -0.74 11.65 -8.54
N THR A 31 0.09 10.77 -9.11
CA THR A 31 1.54 10.94 -9.15
C THR A 31 2.03 11.96 -10.18
N GLY A 32 1.20 12.26 -11.18
CA GLY A 32 1.57 13.13 -12.31
C GLY A 32 2.62 12.50 -13.25
N LEU A 33 2.86 11.20 -13.16
CA LEU A 33 3.70 10.46 -14.10
C LEU A 33 2.92 10.10 -15.37
N VAL A 34 3.64 9.84 -16.45
CA VAL A 34 3.06 9.48 -17.75
C VAL A 34 2.43 8.08 -17.67
N ASP A 35 1.32 7.88 -18.41
CA ASP A 35 0.64 6.60 -18.55
C ASP A 35 1.60 5.54 -19.11
N ALA A 36 1.45 4.31 -18.69
CA ALA A 36 2.20 3.15 -19.17
C ALA A 36 3.73 3.39 -19.19
N SER A 37 4.26 4.10 -18.19
CA SER A 37 5.67 4.45 -18.08
C SER A 37 6.48 3.50 -17.19
N CYS A 38 5.81 2.67 -16.38
CA CYS A 38 6.45 1.81 -15.40
C CYS A 38 6.31 0.31 -15.75
N ASP A 39 7.38 -0.44 -15.60
CA ASP A 39 7.37 -1.90 -15.71
C ASP A 39 6.90 -2.55 -14.40
N ALA A 40 7.12 -1.87 -13.28
CA ALA A 40 6.66 -2.30 -11.96
C ALA A 40 6.28 -1.10 -11.07
N VAL A 41 5.24 -1.30 -10.26
CA VAL A 41 4.87 -0.44 -9.12
C VAL A 41 5.02 -1.27 -7.86
N ILE A 42 5.75 -0.77 -6.87
CA ILE A 42 5.93 -1.45 -5.58
C ILE A 42 5.46 -0.56 -4.44
N SER A 43 4.84 -1.17 -3.43
CA SER A 43 4.33 -0.46 -2.25
C SER A 43 4.50 -1.32 -1.00
N ASN A 44 4.84 -0.68 0.12
CA ASN A 44 4.92 -1.35 1.41
C ASN A 44 4.37 -0.46 2.52
N GLY A 45 3.20 -0.85 3.07
CA GLY A 45 2.60 -0.25 4.27
C GLY A 45 2.10 1.18 4.11
N VAL A 46 1.84 1.67 2.89
CA VAL A 46 1.39 3.06 2.67
C VAL A 46 -0.01 3.18 2.05
N ILE A 47 -0.50 2.17 1.34
CA ILE A 47 -1.80 2.24 0.65
C ILE A 47 -2.94 2.39 1.67
N ASN A 48 -2.83 1.77 2.84
CA ASN A 48 -3.81 1.89 3.91
C ASN A 48 -3.94 3.30 4.51
N LEU A 49 -2.99 4.18 4.26
CA LEU A 49 -3.06 5.57 4.67
C LEU A 49 -3.87 6.43 3.68
N ALA A 50 -4.13 5.94 2.48
CA ALA A 50 -4.98 6.63 1.51
C ALA A 50 -6.46 6.51 1.90
N PRO A 51 -7.24 7.61 1.82
CA PRO A 51 -8.67 7.59 2.11
C PRO A 51 -9.44 6.65 1.15
N ASP A 52 -9.16 6.75 -0.15
CA ASP A 52 -9.71 5.86 -1.18
C ASP A 52 -8.59 5.04 -1.83
N LYS A 53 -8.58 3.76 -1.54
CA LYS A 53 -7.61 2.80 -2.09
C LYS A 53 -7.88 2.47 -3.55
N SER A 54 -9.13 2.59 -3.99
CA SER A 54 -9.49 2.34 -5.38
C SER A 54 -8.84 3.37 -6.31
N GLU A 55 -8.68 4.62 -5.86
CA GLU A 55 -7.93 5.63 -6.60
C GLU A 55 -6.45 5.28 -6.73
N VAL A 56 -5.85 4.76 -5.64
CA VAL A 56 -4.45 4.32 -5.66
C VAL A 56 -4.24 3.16 -6.63
N PHE A 57 -5.14 2.18 -6.65
CA PHE A 57 -5.04 1.05 -7.58
C PHE A 57 -5.27 1.47 -9.03
N ARG A 58 -6.19 2.40 -9.29
CA ARG A 58 -6.39 2.98 -10.62
C ARG A 58 -5.14 3.73 -11.10
N GLU A 59 -4.52 4.51 -10.22
CA GLU A 59 -3.26 5.21 -10.54
C GLU A 59 -2.13 4.21 -10.81
N ALA A 60 -1.96 3.19 -9.97
CA ALA A 60 -0.98 2.13 -10.21
C ALA A 60 -1.19 1.42 -11.56
N ALA A 61 -2.45 1.09 -11.87
CA ALA A 61 -2.80 0.49 -13.16
C ALA A 61 -2.52 1.43 -14.35
N ARG A 62 -2.81 2.73 -14.20
CA ARG A 62 -2.51 3.74 -15.23
C ARG A 62 -1.01 3.81 -15.54
N LEU A 63 -0.19 3.80 -14.49
CA LEU A 63 1.27 3.89 -14.61
C LEU A 63 1.92 2.66 -15.23
N LEU A 64 1.35 1.48 -14.99
CA LEU A 64 1.93 0.23 -15.47
C LEU A 64 1.76 0.08 -16.98
N LYS A 65 2.80 -0.42 -17.65
CA LYS A 65 2.71 -0.95 -19.01
C LYS A 65 1.86 -2.22 -19.04
N ALA A 66 1.35 -2.61 -20.21
CA ALA A 66 0.73 -3.93 -20.38
C ALA A 66 1.71 -5.04 -19.95
N GLY A 67 1.26 -6.00 -19.16
CA GLY A 67 2.11 -7.02 -18.53
C GLY A 67 2.96 -6.55 -17.34
N GLY A 68 2.95 -5.24 -17.01
CA GLY A 68 3.62 -4.68 -15.85
C GLY A 68 3.01 -5.17 -14.53
N ARG A 69 3.77 -5.07 -13.45
CA ARG A 69 3.47 -5.72 -12.17
C ARG A 69 3.24 -4.71 -11.05
N LEU A 70 2.14 -4.87 -10.31
CA LEU A 70 1.97 -4.30 -8.98
C LEU A 70 2.42 -5.34 -7.95
N ALA A 71 3.42 -5.00 -7.12
CA ALA A 71 3.86 -5.81 -6.00
C ALA A 71 3.69 -4.99 -4.71
N LEU A 72 2.95 -5.52 -3.75
CA LEU A 72 2.70 -4.80 -2.51
C LEU A 72 2.77 -5.72 -1.28
N ALA A 73 3.08 -5.10 -0.14
CA ALA A 73 2.87 -5.67 1.19
C ALA A 73 2.05 -4.67 2.00
N ASP A 74 0.94 -5.10 2.57
CA ASP A 74 0.06 -4.23 3.34
C ASP A 74 -0.70 -5.00 4.43
N ILE A 75 -1.42 -4.27 5.26
CA ILE A 75 -2.27 -4.81 6.31
C ILE A 75 -3.70 -4.94 5.77
N VAL A 76 -4.30 -6.09 5.97
CA VAL A 76 -5.70 -6.38 5.63
C VAL A 76 -6.42 -6.99 6.82
N THR A 77 -7.74 -7.13 6.73
CA THR A 77 -8.57 -7.77 7.76
C THR A 77 -9.34 -8.95 7.17
N GLU A 78 -9.72 -9.90 8.01
CA GLU A 78 -10.61 -10.99 7.59
C GLU A 78 -12.09 -10.56 7.61
N VAL A 79 -12.45 -9.70 8.55
CA VAL A 79 -13.80 -9.14 8.68
C VAL A 79 -13.76 -7.61 8.61
N PRO A 80 -14.88 -6.95 8.24
CA PRO A 80 -14.95 -5.49 8.23
C PRO A 80 -14.64 -4.90 9.61
N LEU A 81 -13.94 -3.78 9.62
CA LEU A 81 -13.67 -3.03 10.85
C LEU A 81 -14.87 -2.13 11.20
N PRO A 82 -15.25 -2.03 12.49
CA PRO A 82 -16.28 -1.09 12.93
C PRO A 82 -15.78 0.36 12.90
N ASP A 83 -16.71 1.30 12.83
CA ASP A 83 -16.44 2.75 12.74
C ASP A 83 -15.54 3.27 13.87
N GLY A 84 -15.64 2.71 15.07
CA GLY A 84 -14.77 3.09 16.20
C GLY A 84 -13.29 2.72 16.01
N ILE A 85 -12.98 1.81 15.09
CA ILE A 85 -11.61 1.46 14.69
C ILE A 85 -11.17 2.32 13.49
N THR A 86 -12.00 2.43 12.47
CA THR A 86 -11.68 3.20 11.25
C THR A 86 -11.58 4.69 11.52
N GLY A 87 -12.35 5.23 12.47
CA GLY A 87 -12.27 6.62 12.90
C GLY A 87 -11.16 6.95 13.92
N ASN A 88 -10.35 5.96 14.33
CA ASN A 88 -9.31 6.17 15.35
C ASN A 88 -7.97 6.59 14.71
N PRO A 89 -7.47 7.82 14.95
CA PRO A 89 -6.24 8.32 14.32
C PRO A 89 -4.99 7.49 14.66
N THR A 90 -4.91 6.96 15.88
CA THR A 90 -3.76 6.13 16.32
C THR A 90 -3.74 4.79 15.59
N LEU A 91 -4.91 4.16 15.43
CA LEU A 91 -5.02 2.91 14.66
C LEU A 91 -4.87 3.15 13.16
N TRP A 92 -5.29 4.31 12.66
CA TRP A 92 -5.04 4.72 11.27
C TRP A 92 -3.54 4.85 11.00
N ALA A 93 -2.80 5.56 11.85
CA ALA A 93 -1.35 5.70 11.75
C ALA A 93 -0.60 4.35 11.86
N ALA A 94 -1.20 3.37 12.55
CA ALA A 94 -0.70 2.01 12.64
C ALA A 94 -1.12 1.10 11.46
N CYS A 95 -1.67 1.66 10.38
CA CYS A 95 -2.19 0.96 9.19
C CYS A 95 -3.39 0.02 9.48
N ILE A 96 -3.94 0.02 10.69
CA ILE A 96 -5.08 -0.81 11.07
C ILE A 96 -6.40 -0.09 10.76
N GLY A 97 -6.54 1.16 11.17
CA GLY A 97 -7.78 1.92 10.95
C GLY A 97 -8.16 2.07 9.48
N GLY A 98 -7.16 2.10 8.61
CA GLY A 98 -7.35 2.12 7.15
C GLY A 98 -7.38 0.73 6.49
N ALA A 99 -7.21 -0.37 7.24
CA ALA A 99 -7.17 -1.70 6.64
C ALA A 99 -8.53 -2.09 6.06
N MET A 100 -8.49 -2.62 4.84
CA MET A 100 -9.67 -3.14 4.14
C MET A 100 -9.78 -4.65 4.33
N GLN A 101 -11.00 -5.17 4.32
CA GLN A 101 -11.22 -6.61 4.30
C GLN A 101 -10.59 -7.21 3.03
N VAL A 102 -9.91 -8.35 3.18
CA VAL A 102 -9.05 -8.93 2.14
C VAL A 102 -9.75 -9.16 0.80
N GLY A 103 -11.01 -9.62 0.82
CA GLY A 103 -11.79 -9.81 -0.39
C GLY A 103 -12.08 -8.49 -1.12
N ASN A 104 -12.45 -7.44 -0.37
CA ASN A 104 -12.68 -6.12 -0.93
C ASN A 104 -11.38 -5.49 -1.47
N TYR A 105 -10.26 -5.77 -0.81
CA TYR A 105 -8.94 -5.30 -1.27
C TYR A 105 -8.58 -5.91 -2.62
N VAL A 106 -8.76 -7.22 -2.78
CA VAL A 106 -8.55 -7.93 -4.06
C VAL A 106 -9.51 -7.41 -5.13
N SER A 107 -10.80 -7.29 -4.81
CA SER A 107 -11.80 -6.78 -5.75
C SER A 107 -11.49 -5.37 -6.23
N ALA A 108 -10.99 -4.49 -5.36
CA ALA A 108 -10.60 -3.13 -5.73
C ALA A 108 -9.38 -3.11 -6.70
N ILE A 109 -8.43 -4.01 -6.50
CA ILE A 109 -7.28 -4.20 -7.41
C ILE A 109 -7.77 -4.69 -8.78
N GLU A 110 -8.65 -5.67 -8.81
CA GLU A 110 -9.17 -6.25 -10.06
C GLU A 110 -10.08 -5.27 -10.82
N ALA A 111 -10.89 -4.50 -10.10
CA ALA A 111 -11.69 -3.42 -10.69
C ALA A 111 -10.83 -2.30 -11.33
N ALA A 112 -9.58 -2.14 -10.90
CA ALA A 112 -8.63 -1.23 -11.54
C ALA A 112 -7.97 -1.79 -12.82
N GLY A 113 -8.34 -3.01 -13.28
CA GLY A 113 -7.77 -3.64 -14.47
C GLY A 113 -6.48 -4.43 -14.21
N LEU A 114 -6.24 -4.79 -12.95
CA LEU A 114 -5.09 -5.60 -12.54
C LEU A 114 -5.56 -7.01 -12.16
N ARG A 115 -4.91 -8.03 -12.65
CA ARG A 115 -5.22 -9.42 -12.31
C ARG A 115 -4.31 -9.92 -11.19
N VAL A 116 -4.89 -10.25 -10.03
CA VAL A 116 -4.12 -10.82 -8.91
C VAL A 116 -3.56 -12.19 -9.29
N LYS A 117 -2.26 -12.36 -9.12
CA LYS A 117 -1.51 -13.61 -9.41
C LYS A 117 -1.15 -14.38 -8.16
N SER A 118 -0.84 -13.69 -7.09
CA SER A 118 -0.55 -14.30 -5.80
C SER A 118 -0.94 -13.38 -4.67
N LEU A 119 -1.44 -13.99 -3.60
CA LEU A 119 -1.69 -13.38 -2.30
C LEU A 119 -1.15 -14.34 -1.25
N LYS A 120 -0.29 -13.88 -0.38
CA LYS A 120 0.33 -14.68 0.67
C LYS A 120 0.27 -13.94 1.99
N ASP A 121 -0.09 -14.64 3.05
CA ASP A 121 0.02 -14.14 4.42
C ASP A 121 1.49 -14.06 4.84
N ASN A 122 1.81 -13.05 5.65
CA ASN A 122 3.14 -12.85 6.26
C ASN A 122 3.08 -13.18 7.76
N PRO A 123 3.08 -14.46 8.16
CA PRO A 123 2.86 -14.88 9.56
C PRO A 123 3.97 -14.41 10.50
N GLN A 124 5.15 -14.09 9.96
CA GLN A 124 6.28 -13.55 10.74
C GLN A 124 6.08 -12.07 11.12
N TYR A 125 5.12 -11.37 10.51
CA TYR A 125 4.84 -9.98 10.83
C TYR A 125 4.14 -9.88 12.19
N GLN A 126 4.71 -9.08 13.08
CA GLN A 126 4.16 -8.88 14.42
C GLN A 126 3.84 -7.41 14.67
N PHE A 127 2.64 -7.16 15.16
CA PHE A 127 2.24 -5.83 15.61
C PHE A 127 2.88 -5.55 16.98
N ILE A 128 3.58 -4.42 17.09
CA ILE A 128 4.40 -4.08 18.26
C ILE A 128 3.54 -3.60 19.44
N SER A 129 2.48 -2.83 19.19
CA SER A 129 1.68 -2.24 20.26
C SER A 129 0.59 -3.18 20.78
N ARG A 130 0.27 -3.10 22.08
CA ARG A 130 -0.81 -3.89 22.70
C ARG A 130 -2.18 -3.63 22.06
N ASN A 131 -2.45 -2.39 21.68
CA ASN A 131 -3.72 -2.01 21.03
C ASN A 131 -3.88 -2.69 19.67
N THR A 132 -2.79 -2.79 18.89
CA THR A 132 -2.80 -3.46 17.60
C THR A 132 -2.95 -4.98 17.74
N GLN A 133 -2.37 -5.60 18.78
CA GLN A 133 -2.53 -7.03 19.06
C GLN A 133 -3.98 -7.42 19.40
N GLY A 134 -4.73 -6.55 20.09
CA GLY A 134 -6.15 -6.76 20.36
C GLY A 134 -7.00 -6.75 19.08
N ALA A 135 -6.75 -5.81 18.17
CA ALA A 135 -7.41 -5.75 16.88
C ALA A 135 -7.10 -6.99 16.00
N THR A 136 -5.87 -7.48 16.04
CA THR A 136 -5.45 -8.69 15.33
C THR A 136 -6.31 -9.90 15.70
N LYS A 137 -6.48 -10.15 16.98
CA LYS A 137 -7.28 -11.28 17.47
C LYS A 137 -8.77 -11.15 17.14
N LYS A 138 -9.30 -9.93 17.19
CA LYS A 138 -10.75 -9.70 17.06
C LYS A 138 -11.22 -9.61 15.61
N TYR A 139 -10.41 -9.05 14.72
CA TYR A 139 -10.79 -8.74 13.34
C TYR A 139 -9.96 -9.47 12.28
N GLY A 140 -9.06 -10.36 12.70
CA GLY A 140 -8.17 -11.07 11.79
C GLY A 140 -7.25 -10.11 11.03
N VAL A 141 -6.73 -9.08 11.74
CA VAL A 141 -5.79 -8.12 11.13
C VAL A 141 -4.47 -8.83 10.86
N LYS A 142 -4.02 -8.84 9.62
CA LYS A 142 -2.80 -9.52 9.18
C LYS A 142 -2.06 -8.76 8.10
N SER A 143 -0.77 -9.05 7.98
CA SER A 143 0.05 -8.58 6.87
C SER A 143 -0.01 -9.58 5.71
N VAL A 144 -0.15 -9.06 4.49
CA VAL A 144 -0.12 -9.86 3.27
C VAL A 144 0.89 -9.29 2.29
N SER A 145 1.42 -10.18 1.43
CA SER A 145 2.14 -9.80 0.22
C SER A 145 1.33 -10.21 -1.00
N LEU A 146 1.20 -9.30 -1.97
CA LEU A 146 0.38 -9.52 -3.16
C LEU A 146 1.14 -9.11 -4.42
N VAL A 147 0.94 -9.87 -5.49
CA VAL A 147 1.38 -9.52 -6.85
C VAL A 147 0.18 -9.55 -7.78
N ALA A 148 0.00 -8.47 -8.53
CA ALA A 148 -0.98 -8.37 -9.61
C ALA A 148 -0.31 -7.92 -10.91
N ILE A 149 -0.91 -8.25 -12.06
CA ILE A 149 -0.40 -7.95 -13.40
C ILE A 149 -1.44 -7.13 -14.15
N LYS A 150 -1.00 -6.06 -14.81
CA LYS A 150 -1.83 -5.29 -15.76
C LYS A 150 -2.11 -6.14 -17.00
N GLN A 151 -3.40 -6.25 -17.32
CA GLN A 151 -3.87 -6.92 -18.53
C GLN A 151 -3.76 -6.02 -19.75
#